data_684d2817af75e0863a3d64dc61cb7a74
#
_entry.id   684d2817af75e0863a3d64dc61cb7a74
#
_cell.length_a   1.000
_cell.length_b   1.000
_cell.length_c   1.000
_cell.angle_alpha   90.00
_cell.angle_beta   90.00
_cell.angle_gamma   90.00
#
_symmetry.space_group_name_H-M   'P 1'
#
loop_
_entity.id
_entity.type
_entity.pdbx_description
1 polymer ?
#
loop_
_entity_poly.entity_id
_entity_poly.type
_entity_poly.pdbx_seq_one_letter_code
_entity_poly.pdbx_strand_id
1 'polypeptide(L)' 'MAVQRNPGFSYPHAILAAALVKLGHVDEAKAAAVRVLALQPGFSIAEFWRMNDTAPEIAVPMTEALRAAGLPE' A
#
# COMPACT_ATOMS: atom_id res chain seq x y z
N MET A 1 5.41 12.17 18.35
CA MET A 1 4.08 11.55 18.28
C MET A 1 4.22 10.06 18.13
N ALA A 2 3.54 9.35 19.00
CA ALA A 2 3.62 7.88 18.99
C ALA A 2 3.00 7.27 17.75
N VAL A 3 2.07 7.97 17.11
CA VAL A 3 1.38 7.44 15.94
C VAL A 3 2.33 7.05 14.82
N GLN A 4 3.48 7.69 14.75
CA GLN A 4 4.41 7.41 13.67
C GLN A 4 5.04 6.03 13.80
N ARG A 5 4.93 5.42 14.96
CA ARG A 5 5.47 4.08 15.20
C ARG A 5 4.44 2.99 15.02
N ASN A 6 3.20 3.39 14.80
CA ASN A 6 2.13 2.43 14.59
C ASN A 6 2.27 1.81 13.19
N PRO A 7 2.45 0.48 13.09
CA PRO A 7 2.58 -0.16 11.78
C PRO A 7 1.40 0.13 10.86
N GLY A 8 0.20 0.26 11.43
CA GLY A 8 -0.97 0.57 10.64
C GLY A 8 -0.92 1.93 9.98
N PHE A 9 0.02 2.77 10.39
CA PHE A 9 0.16 4.09 9.81
C PHE A 9 0.60 4.05 8.36
N SER A 10 1.22 2.95 7.93
CA SER A 10 1.62 2.78 6.55
C SER A 10 0.44 2.45 5.64
N TYR A 11 -0.65 1.93 6.18
CA TYR A 11 -1.78 1.48 5.39
C TYR A 11 -2.46 2.59 4.60
N PRO A 12 -2.70 3.77 5.17
CA PRO A 12 -3.26 4.86 4.37
C PRO A 12 -2.39 5.23 3.18
N HIS A 13 -1.08 5.16 3.35
CA HIS A 13 -0.16 5.42 2.24
C HIS A 13 -0.23 4.34 1.18
N ALA A 14 -0.42 3.08 1.57
CA ALA A 14 -0.58 1.99 0.63
C ALA A 14 -1.87 2.17 -0.19
N ILE A 15 -2.95 2.54 0.48
CA ILE A 15 -4.21 2.81 -0.20
C ILE A 15 -4.06 3.98 -1.17
N LEU A 16 -3.36 5.01 -0.75
CA LEU A 16 -3.09 6.16 -1.61
C LEU A 16 -2.31 5.74 -2.84
N ALA A 17 -1.28 4.90 -2.67
CA ALA A 17 -0.50 4.42 -3.79
C ALA A 17 -1.38 3.67 -4.79
N ALA A 18 -2.26 2.82 -4.31
CA ALA A 18 -3.16 2.08 -5.19
C ALA A 18 -4.10 3.03 -5.94
N ALA A 19 -4.63 4.03 -5.25
CA ALA A 19 -5.52 5.00 -5.89
C ALA A 19 -4.79 5.79 -6.97
N LEU A 20 -3.55 6.19 -6.70
CA LEU A 20 -2.77 6.95 -7.67
C LEU A 20 -2.49 6.13 -8.93
N VAL A 21 -2.22 4.83 -8.78
CA VAL A 21 -2.03 3.97 -9.94
C VAL A 21 -3.30 3.95 -10.79
N LYS A 22 -4.46 3.82 -10.14
CA LYS A 22 -5.74 3.77 -10.87
C LYS A 22 -6.03 5.07 -11.58
N LEU A 23 -5.53 6.19 -11.07
CA LEU A 23 -5.72 7.48 -11.70
C LEU A 23 -4.67 7.77 -12.77
N GLY A 24 -3.73 6.86 -12.98
CA GLY A 24 -2.68 7.06 -13.95
C GLY A 24 -1.47 7.83 -13.44
N HIS A 25 -1.44 8.13 -12.15
CA HIS A 25 -0.34 8.87 -11.52
C HIS A 25 0.71 7.91 -10.97
N VAL A 26 1.32 7.12 -11.86
CA VAL A 26 2.20 6.04 -11.43
C VAL A 26 3.44 6.56 -10.70
N ASP A 27 4.00 7.69 -11.16
CA ASP A 27 5.18 8.24 -10.50
C ASP A 27 4.88 8.65 -9.07
N GLU A 28 3.72 9.28 -8.85
CA GLU A 28 3.31 9.65 -7.50
C GLU A 28 3.00 8.41 -6.67
N ALA A 29 2.44 7.39 -7.30
CA ALA A 29 2.16 6.13 -6.63
C ALA A 29 3.45 5.49 -6.12
N LYS A 30 4.50 5.52 -6.93
CA LYS A 30 5.80 4.98 -6.53
C LYS A 30 6.38 5.76 -5.35
N ALA A 31 6.20 7.07 -5.34
CA ALA A 31 6.65 7.88 -4.21
C ALA A 31 5.90 7.51 -2.94
N ALA A 32 4.60 7.27 -3.05
CA ALA A 32 3.80 6.83 -1.90
C ALA A 32 4.25 5.46 -1.42
N ALA A 33 4.61 4.56 -2.35
CA ALA A 33 5.10 3.24 -1.98
C ALA A 33 6.43 3.33 -1.22
N VAL A 34 7.30 4.23 -1.63
CA VAL A 34 8.54 4.46 -0.89
C VAL A 34 8.24 4.88 0.55
N ARG A 35 7.22 5.71 0.74
CA ARG A 35 6.80 6.10 2.09
C ARG A 35 6.34 4.90 2.90
N VAL A 36 5.57 4.01 2.27
CA VAL A 36 5.11 2.81 2.95
C VAL A 36 6.29 2.01 3.46
N LEU A 37 7.29 1.80 2.61
CA LEU A 37 8.46 1.01 2.98
C LEU A 37 9.33 1.74 4.00
N ALA A 38 9.31 3.07 4.00
CA ALA A 38 10.04 3.84 5.01
C ALA A 38 9.39 3.71 6.38
N LEU A 39 8.07 3.66 6.42
CA LEU A 39 7.32 3.54 7.67
C LEU A 39 7.28 2.09 8.17
N GLN A 40 7.29 1.14 7.25
CA GLN A 40 7.22 -0.27 7.58
C GLN A 40 8.09 -1.06 6.60
N PRO A 41 9.40 -1.20 6.90
CA PRO A 41 10.33 -1.87 5.97
C PRO A 41 9.92 -3.30 5.64
N GLY A 42 9.21 -3.96 6.55
CA GLY A 42 8.76 -5.34 6.32
C GLY A 42 7.41 -5.44 5.63
N PHE A 43 6.89 -4.35 5.10
CA PHE A 43 5.59 -4.36 4.45
C PHE A 43 5.56 -5.36 3.29
N SER A 44 4.46 -6.11 3.20
CA SER A 44 4.19 -6.94 2.04
C SER A 44 2.70 -6.87 1.73
N ILE A 45 2.37 -7.04 0.46
CA ILE A 45 0.98 -7.00 0.02
C ILE A 45 0.19 -8.16 0.66
N ALA A 46 0.81 -9.32 0.74
CA ALA A 46 0.15 -10.48 1.34
C ALA A 46 -0.19 -10.22 2.81
N GLU A 47 0.74 -9.61 3.55
CA GLU A 47 0.49 -9.31 4.95
C GLU A 47 -0.56 -8.23 5.12
N PHE A 48 -0.56 -7.26 4.20
CA PHE A 48 -1.58 -6.21 4.21
C PHE A 48 -2.99 -6.83 4.14
N TRP A 49 -3.18 -7.80 3.25
CA TRP A 49 -4.49 -8.44 3.09
C TRP A 49 -4.83 -9.35 4.26
N ARG A 50 -3.82 -9.95 4.88
CA ARG A 50 -4.05 -10.79 6.04
C ARG A 50 -4.61 -9.98 7.20
N MET A 51 -4.19 -8.74 7.33
CA MET A 51 -4.63 -7.87 8.41
C MET A 51 -5.89 -7.06 8.06
N ASN A 52 -6.23 -7.00 6.79
CA ASN A 52 -7.39 -6.24 6.33
C ASN A 52 -8.34 -7.17 5.60
N ASP A 53 -9.42 -7.52 6.27
CA ASP A 53 -10.40 -8.46 5.73
C ASP A 53 -11.21 -7.76 4.64
N THR A 54 -10.77 -7.87 3.41
CA THR A 54 -11.38 -7.17 2.28
C THR A 54 -11.91 -8.19 1.26
N ALA A 55 -13.07 -7.86 0.68
CA ALA A 55 -13.68 -8.73 -0.32
C ALA A 55 -12.76 -8.88 -1.54
N PRO A 56 -12.73 -10.09 -2.15
CA PRO A 56 -11.86 -10.33 -3.31
C PRO A 56 -12.09 -9.37 -4.47
N GLU A 57 -13.31 -8.91 -4.67
CA GLU A 57 -13.62 -7.98 -5.75
C GLU A 57 -12.84 -6.69 -5.63
N ILE A 58 -12.50 -6.32 -4.42
CA ILE A 58 -11.72 -5.11 -4.16
C ILE A 58 -10.24 -5.45 -4.02
N ALA A 59 -9.95 -6.60 -3.40
CA ALA A 59 -8.58 -6.99 -3.11
C ALA A 59 -7.76 -7.24 -4.37
N VAL A 60 -8.33 -7.91 -5.37
CA VAL A 60 -7.58 -8.26 -6.58
C VAL A 60 -7.11 -7.03 -7.35
N PRO A 61 -7.99 -6.08 -7.73
CA PRO A 61 -7.52 -4.89 -8.44
C PRO A 61 -6.59 -4.04 -7.59
N MET A 62 -6.80 -3.99 -6.27
CA MET A 62 -5.92 -3.24 -5.41
C MET A 62 -4.55 -3.87 -5.30
N THR A 63 -4.49 -5.20 -5.26
CA THR A 63 -3.21 -5.92 -5.25
C THR A 63 -2.40 -5.59 -6.50
N GLU A 64 -3.05 -5.58 -7.65
CA GLU A 64 -2.37 -5.24 -8.89
C GLU A 64 -1.86 -3.80 -8.87
N ALA A 65 -2.64 -2.88 -8.33
CA ALA A 65 -2.24 -1.49 -8.22
C ALA A 65 -1.05 -1.33 -7.26
N LEU A 66 -1.08 -2.02 -6.13
CA LEU A 66 0.02 -1.97 -5.17
C LEU A 66 1.31 -2.54 -5.77
N ARG A 67 1.17 -3.62 -6.54
CA ARG A 67 2.31 -4.21 -7.22
C ARG A 67 2.88 -3.25 -8.27
N ALA A 68 2.00 -2.59 -9.01
CA ALA A 68 2.43 -1.61 -10.01
C ALA A 68 3.14 -0.43 -9.38
N ALA A 69 2.79 -0.08 -8.15
CA ALA A 69 3.46 0.99 -7.41
C ALA A 69 4.83 0.56 -6.90
N GLY A 70 5.14 -0.74 -6.95
CA GLY A 70 6.46 -1.22 -6.56
C GLY A 70 6.54 -1.84 -5.18
N LEU A 71 5.40 -2.09 -4.55
CA LEU A 71 5.40 -2.71 -3.22
C LEU A 71 5.64 -4.21 -3.33
N PRO A 72 6.37 -4.80 -2.37
CA PRO A 72 6.66 -6.23 -2.39
C PRO A 72 5.45 -7.07 -2.03
N GLU A 73 5.41 -8.26 -2.55
CA GLU A 73 4.36 -9.20 -2.26
C GLU A 73 4.68 -9.95 -0.98
#